data_c727f7b2ae69be4aaf738251d9fe1411
#
_entry.id   c727f7b2ae69be4aaf738251d9fe1411
#
_cell.length_a   1.000
_cell.length_b   1.000
_cell.length_c   1.000
_cell.angle_alpha   90.00
_cell.angle_beta   90.00
_cell.angle_gamma   90.00
#
_symmetry.space_group_name_H-M   'P 1'
#
loop_
_entity.id
_entity.type
_entity.pdbx_description
1 polymer ?
#
loop_
_entity_poly.entity_id
_entity_poly.type
_entity_poly.pdbx_seq_one_letter_code
_entity_poly.pdbx_strand_id
1 'polypeptide(L)'
;MLRPNVGIYVAAGDAFADWKAPTLTEITDATKVFNISQAVTDDYTLNQTESQSDNSLSIVDNADVTTPTYYNYEASLDGFRDENLTATSVYNKFRDLFKTADVKYYLIKRVGFEHDAAFEAGQEISIFGVKTDYPTELIGDGEMVRMGARFLTTGEVAVNVAVAAGTAGVGPELRTTVGTKSTSNGKIKVTWVPVADVTNESAFLASPDIAILNDGIDLTAAIAWDGYDLGAQDSNKIDDRSIIDEGQVQVRGFAQFTGSLTFFREGDLEDTTGAYAIAREAFKASTDGTRPQGYLVTRINKPAAGAYADAEVVSVYKFIADAYMDNTEGEDSVKFMVNFAPQGKLGVMVSTTD
;
A
#
# COMPACT_ATOMS: atom_id res chain seq x y z
N MET A 1 25.43 -14.32 -5.39
CA MET A 1 24.65 -14.82 -4.25
C MET A 1 23.29 -15.23 -4.79
N LEU A 2 22.79 -16.41 -4.45
CA LEU A 2 21.47 -16.84 -4.89
C LEU A 2 20.38 -16.12 -4.09
N ARG A 3 19.28 -15.69 -4.74
CA ARG A 3 18.16 -14.97 -4.12
C ARG A 3 17.53 -15.65 -2.87
N PRO A 4 17.52 -16.99 -2.71
CA PRO A 4 16.97 -17.63 -1.51
C PRO A 4 17.68 -17.30 -0.19
N ASN A 5 18.84 -16.66 -0.25
CA ASN A 5 19.64 -16.33 0.94
C ASN A 5 19.38 -14.92 1.47
N VAL A 6 18.17 -14.40 1.35
CA VAL A 6 17.73 -13.14 1.96
C VAL A 6 16.44 -13.38 2.73
N GLY A 7 16.46 -13.08 4.02
CA GLY A 7 15.28 -13.08 4.88
C GLY A 7 14.81 -11.66 5.18
N ILE A 8 13.51 -11.41 5.05
CA ILE A 8 12.86 -10.15 5.44
C ILE A 8 11.85 -10.45 6.54
N TYR A 9 12.02 -9.75 7.66
CA TYR A 9 11.18 -9.92 8.84
C TYR A 9 10.65 -8.56 9.29
N VAL A 10 9.52 -8.58 9.97
CA VAL A 10 8.88 -7.40 10.56
C VAL A 10 8.83 -7.59 12.06
N ALA A 11 9.38 -6.66 12.80
CA ALA A 11 9.25 -6.63 14.25
C ALA A 11 8.33 -5.48 14.68
N ALA A 12 7.50 -5.72 15.69
CA ALA A 12 6.65 -4.69 16.29
C ALA A 12 7.50 -3.51 16.80
N GLY A 13 6.94 -2.30 16.86
CA GLY A 13 7.67 -1.10 17.25
C GLY A 13 8.20 -1.11 18.69
N ASP A 14 7.77 -2.06 19.51
CA ASP A 14 8.21 -2.32 20.89
C ASP A 14 8.99 -3.64 21.02
N ALA A 15 9.43 -4.23 19.91
CA ALA A 15 10.10 -5.53 19.93
C ALA A 15 11.51 -5.49 20.53
N PHE A 16 12.21 -4.36 20.39
CA PHE A 16 13.59 -4.20 20.83
C PHE A 16 13.70 -3.19 21.97
N ALA A 17 14.42 -3.55 23.03
CA ALA A 17 14.83 -2.60 24.06
C ALA A 17 15.92 -1.65 23.52
N ASP A 18 16.83 -2.20 22.72
CA ASP A 18 17.85 -1.44 21.96
C ASP A 18 17.96 -2.03 20.55
N TRP A 19 17.44 -1.33 19.57
CA TRP A 19 17.49 -1.75 18.17
C TRP A 19 18.91 -1.73 17.59
N LYS A 20 19.88 -1.02 18.22
CA LYS A 20 21.30 -1.02 17.84
C LYS A 20 22.03 -2.27 18.32
N ALA A 21 21.49 -2.95 19.31
CA ALA A 21 22.05 -4.17 19.90
C ALA A 21 20.96 -5.23 20.15
N PRO A 22 20.26 -5.69 19.10
CA PRO A 22 19.14 -6.62 19.23
C PRO A 22 19.61 -7.96 19.82
N THR A 23 18.89 -8.50 20.79
CA THR A 23 19.23 -9.77 21.42
C THR A 23 18.58 -10.94 20.68
N LEU A 24 19.17 -12.12 20.81
CA LEU A 24 18.61 -13.35 20.25
C LEU A 24 17.20 -13.62 20.81
N THR A 25 16.93 -13.29 22.06
CA THR A 25 15.62 -13.43 22.70
C THR A 25 14.57 -12.57 22.01
N GLU A 26 14.89 -11.31 21.70
CA GLU A 26 13.96 -10.37 21.05
C GLU A 26 13.66 -10.76 19.61
N ILE A 27 14.69 -11.15 18.85
CA ILE A 27 14.52 -11.52 17.42
C ILE A 27 13.74 -12.83 17.27
N THR A 28 13.85 -13.73 18.25
CA THR A 28 13.16 -15.03 18.21
C THR A 28 11.81 -15.06 18.92
N ASP A 29 11.29 -13.89 19.32
CA ASP A 29 9.94 -13.75 19.89
C ASP A 29 8.88 -13.82 18.79
N ALA A 30 8.24 -14.97 18.61
CA ALA A 30 7.20 -15.20 17.61
C ALA A 30 5.93 -14.34 17.81
N THR A 31 5.76 -13.69 18.96
CA THR A 31 4.63 -12.79 19.21
C THR A 31 4.86 -11.39 18.65
N LYS A 32 6.12 -11.02 18.48
CA LYS A 32 6.54 -9.68 18.06
C LYS A 32 7.25 -9.63 16.71
N VAL A 33 7.88 -10.75 16.30
CA VAL A 33 8.67 -10.82 15.07
C VAL A 33 8.05 -11.82 14.10
N PHE A 34 7.86 -11.37 12.85
CA PHE A 34 7.14 -12.10 11.80
C PHE A 34 8.02 -12.26 10.57
N ASN A 35 8.12 -13.49 10.06
CA ASN A 35 8.80 -13.76 8.80
C ASN A 35 7.83 -13.52 7.63
N ILE A 36 8.14 -12.53 6.79
CA ILE A 36 7.33 -12.17 5.62
C ILE A 36 8.05 -12.45 4.29
N SER A 37 9.21 -13.05 4.33
CA SER A 37 10.08 -13.25 3.15
C SER A 37 9.36 -13.84 1.96
N GLN A 38 8.44 -14.79 2.18
CA GLN A 38 7.69 -15.46 1.12
C GLN A 38 6.57 -14.61 0.51
N ALA A 39 6.17 -13.51 1.18
CA ALA A 39 5.19 -12.58 0.65
C ALA A 39 5.83 -11.50 -0.22
N VAL A 40 7.04 -11.09 0.10
CA VAL A 40 7.73 -9.98 -0.56
C VAL A 40 8.20 -10.39 -1.95
N THR A 41 7.98 -9.52 -2.92
CA THR A 41 8.49 -9.68 -4.28
C THR A 41 9.97 -9.28 -4.36
N ASP A 42 10.58 -9.43 -5.51
CA ASP A 42 11.94 -8.94 -5.76
C ASP A 42 12.03 -7.42 -5.98
N ASP A 43 10.89 -6.77 -6.14
CA ASP A 43 10.75 -5.31 -6.20
C ASP A 43 10.62 -4.74 -4.77
N TYR A 44 11.72 -4.76 -4.01
CA TYR A 44 11.75 -4.12 -2.69
C TYR A 44 12.97 -3.21 -2.55
N THR A 45 12.81 -2.14 -1.80
CA THR A 45 13.90 -1.28 -1.37
C THR A 45 14.01 -1.33 0.14
N LEU A 46 15.16 -1.76 0.65
CA LEU A 46 15.46 -1.78 2.07
C LEU A 46 16.97 -1.61 2.21
N ASN A 47 17.42 -0.37 2.10
CA ASN A 47 18.84 -0.04 2.02
C ASN A 47 19.11 1.29 2.69
N GLN A 48 20.30 1.40 3.29
CA GLN A 48 20.86 2.68 3.63
C GLN A 48 21.25 3.41 2.35
N THR A 49 20.94 4.68 2.28
CA THR A 49 21.35 5.59 1.20
C THR A 49 22.55 6.43 1.63
N GLU A 50 23.09 7.25 0.73
CA GLU A 50 24.19 8.15 1.09
C GLU A 50 23.78 9.06 2.24
N SER A 51 24.65 9.13 3.25
CA SER A 51 24.49 10.06 4.37
C SER A 51 24.62 11.49 3.85
N GLN A 52 23.85 12.40 4.42
CA GLN A 52 24.20 13.81 4.20
C GLN A 52 25.56 14.10 4.83
N SER A 53 26.32 14.90 4.13
CA SER A 53 27.66 15.31 4.59
C SER A 53 27.75 16.82 4.65
N ASP A 54 28.46 17.32 5.64
CA ASP A 54 28.87 18.72 5.72
C ASP A 54 30.31 18.84 5.29
N ASN A 55 30.55 19.82 4.43
CA ASN A 55 31.91 20.16 3.95
C ASN A 55 32.35 21.42 4.65
N SER A 56 33.00 21.26 5.78
CA SER A 56 33.53 22.37 6.56
C SER A 56 35.06 22.49 6.38
N LEU A 57 35.48 23.51 5.62
CA LEU A 57 36.86 23.82 5.38
C LEU A 57 37.32 24.92 6.33
N SER A 58 38.42 24.69 7.03
CA SER A 58 39.19 25.72 7.69
C SER A 58 40.14 26.36 6.68
N ILE A 59 40.52 27.62 6.90
CA ILE A 59 41.48 28.33 6.04
C ILE A 59 42.91 27.71 6.03
N VAL A 60 43.15 26.73 6.89
CA VAL A 60 44.41 25.98 6.96
C VAL A 60 44.32 24.58 6.37
N ASP A 61 43.15 24.15 5.94
CA ASP A 61 42.93 22.83 5.35
C ASP A 61 43.44 22.80 3.90
N ASN A 62 44.24 21.80 3.58
CA ASN A 62 44.82 21.61 2.24
C ASN A 62 44.00 20.64 1.37
N ALA A 63 42.90 20.13 1.88
CA ALA A 63 42.01 19.21 1.19
C ALA A 63 40.58 19.32 1.72
N ASP A 64 39.61 18.91 0.92
CA ASP A 64 38.21 18.85 1.34
C ASP A 64 38.02 17.89 2.52
N VAL A 65 37.39 18.38 3.59
CA VAL A 65 37.02 17.59 4.76
C VAL A 65 35.49 17.43 4.73
N THR A 66 35.04 16.22 4.47
CA THR A 66 33.61 15.87 4.43
C THR A 66 33.26 14.99 5.61
N THR A 67 32.33 15.44 6.44
CA THR A 67 31.87 14.67 7.61
C THR A 67 30.42 14.24 7.39
N PRO A 68 30.11 12.93 7.45
CA PRO A 68 28.73 12.47 7.44
C PRO A 68 27.96 13.04 8.63
N THR A 69 26.81 13.65 8.37
CA THR A 69 26.02 14.33 9.41
C THR A 69 24.88 13.50 9.94
N TYR A 70 24.19 12.72 9.08
CA TYR A 70 23.16 11.78 9.51
C TYR A 70 22.92 10.68 8.48
N TYR A 71 22.32 9.58 8.96
CA TYR A 71 22.05 8.42 8.14
C TYR A 71 20.70 8.55 7.43
N ASN A 72 20.73 8.30 6.12
CA ASN A 72 19.52 8.17 5.31
C ASN A 72 19.28 6.71 4.95
N TYR A 73 18.01 6.35 4.79
CA TYR A 73 17.62 5.05 4.29
C TYR A 73 16.26 5.13 3.59
N GLU A 74 16.03 4.16 2.72
CA GLU A 74 14.79 4.01 2.01
C GLU A 74 14.20 2.62 2.32
N ALA A 75 12.89 2.59 2.47
CA ALA A 75 12.14 1.38 2.72
C ALA A 75 10.86 1.36 1.89
N SER A 76 10.70 0.34 1.07
CA SER A 76 9.45 -0.01 0.40
C SER A 76 9.40 -1.52 0.16
N LEU A 77 8.26 -2.11 0.30
CA LEU A 77 8.06 -3.54 0.07
C LEU A 77 6.82 -3.74 -0.79
N ASP A 78 6.96 -4.56 -1.83
CA ASP A 78 5.82 -5.03 -2.60
C ASP A 78 5.56 -6.49 -2.27
N GLY A 79 4.32 -6.82 -1.91
CA GLY A 79 3.93 -8.16 -1.51
C GLY A 79 2.74 -8.69 -2.29
N PHE A 80 2.69 -10.02 -2.48
CA PHE A 80 1.58 -10.67 -3.13
C PHE A 80 0.30 -10.61 -2.31
N ARG A 81 -0.84 -10.47 -2.99
CA ARG A 81 -2.17 -10.61 -2.39
C ARG A 81 -2.63 -12.06 -2.45
N ASP A 82 -3.26 -12.53 -1.38
CA ASP A 82 -3.89 -13.85 -1.36
C ASP A 82 -5.25 -13.82 -2.09
N GLU A 83 -5.54 -14.85 -2.87
CA GLU A 83 -6.85 -15.04 -3.47
C GLU A 83 -7.95 -15.23 -2.40
N ASN A 84 -7.62 -15.92 -1.30
CA ASN A 84 -8.49 -16.07 -0.15
C ASN A 84 -8.10 -15.11 0.98
N LEU A 85 -8.81 -14.01 1.10
CA LEU A 85 -8.52 -12.94 2.06
C LEU A 85 -8.74 -13.33 3.54
N THR A 86 -9.41 -14.46 3.80
CA THR A 86 -9.64 -14.99 5.17
C THR A 86 -8.66 -16.09 5.56
N ALA A 87 -7.82 -16.56 4.63
CA ALA A 87 -6.84 -17.60 4.90
C ALA A 87 -5.74 -17.15 5.87
N THR A 88 -5.30 -18.06 6.72
CA THR A 88 -4.11 -17.86 7.57
C THR A 88 -2.86 -18.11 6.73
N SER A 89 -2.48 -17.15 5.89
CA SER A 89 -1.36 -17.24 4.96
C SER A 89 -0.30 -16.17 5.21
N VAL A 90 0.90 -16.35 4.64
CA VAL A 90 1.97 -15.35 4.68
C VAL A 90 1.53 -14.08 3.94
N TYR A 91 0.83 -14.20 2.81
CA TYR A 91 0.34 -13.06 2.04
C TYR A 91 -0.68 -12.22 2.83
N ASN A 92 -1.62 -12.86 3.51
CA ASN A 92 -2.56 -12.14 4.36
C ASN A 92 -1.87 -11.56 5.61
N LYS A 93 -0.83 -12.21 6.14
CA LYS A 93 -0.03 -11.62 7.23
C LYS A 93 0.64 -10.32 6.79
N PHE A 94 1.25 -10.29 5.60
CA PHE A 94 1.83 -9.08 5.01
C PHE A 94 0.80 -7.96 4.90
N ARG A 95 -0.38 -8.25 4.32
CA ARG A 95 -1.47 -7.29 4.24
C ARG A 95 -1.88 -6.76 5.62
N ASP A 96 -2.09 -7.64 6.58
CA ASP A 96 -2.62 -7.28 7.90
C ASP A 96 -1.63 -6.44 8.71
N LEU A 97 -0.32 -6.63 8.52
CA LEU A 97 0.71 -5.80 9.13
C LEU A 97 0.72 -4.37 8.55
N PHE A 98 0.52 -4.23 7.23
CA PHE A 98 0.79 -2.97 6.55
C PHE A 98 -0.46 -2.25 6.01
N LYS A 99 -1.67 -2.78 6.22
CA LYS A 99 -2.91 -2.12 5.78
C LYS A 99 -3.28 -0.85 6.56
N THR A 100 -2.77 -0.70 7.78
CA THR A 100 -3.06 0.44 8.65
C THR A 100 -1.88 1.39 8.64
N ALA A 101 -2.14 2.65 8.37
CA ALA A 101 -1.12 3.70 8.39
C ALA A 101 -0.75 4.12 9.83
N ASP A 102 0.42 4.76 9.98
CA ASP A 102 0.99 5.30 11.23
C ASP A 102 1.34 4.25 12.29
N VAL A 103 1.50 3.00 11.93
CA VAL A 103 1.97 1.96 12.84
C VAL A 103 3.49 1.86 12.75
N LYS A 104 4.18 1.91 13.90
CA LYS A 104 5.64 1.77 13.96
C LYS A 104 6.02 0.29 13.89
N TYR A 105 7.00 0.00 13.02
CA TYR A 105 7.65 -1.31 12.89
C TYR A 105 9.16 -1.15 12.74
N TYR A 106 9.87 -2.26 12.94
CA TYR A 106 11.24 -2.44 12.47
C TYR A 106 11.25 -3.48 11.35
N LEU A 107 11.77 -3.10 10.18
CA LEU A 107 12.04 -4.03 9.10
C LEU A 107 13.44 -4.59 9.28
N ILE A 108 13.56 -5.91 9.29
CA ILE A 108 14.83 -6.61 9.49
C ILE A 108 15.20 -7.31 8.19
N LYS A 109 16.42 -7.08 7.73
CA LYS A 109 17.00 -7.76 6.58
C LYS A 109 18.17 -8.61 7.03
N ARG A 110 18.11 -9.91 6.75
CA ARG A 110 19.19 -10.88 6.99
C ARG A 110 19.68 -11.41 5.66
N VAL A 111 20.97 -11.33 5.40
CA VAL A 111 21.59 -11.73 4.14
C VAL A 111 22.56 -12.89 4.41
N GLY A 112 22.62 -13.86 3.50
CA GLY A 112 23.54 -14.99 3.58
C GLY A 112 22.95 -16.26 4.19
N PHE A 113 21.72 -16.22 4.67
CA PHE A 113 21.00 -17.36 5.27
C PHE A 113 19.66 -17.58 4.58
N GLU A 114 19.19 -18.81 4.56
CA GLU A 114 17.82 -19.10 4.15
C GLU A 114 16.82 -18.36 5.06
N HIS A 115 15.69 -17.95 4.49
CA HIS A 115 14.73 -17.09 5.20
C HIS A 115 14.09 -17.76 6.42
N ASP A 116 14.08 -19.10 6.48
CA ASP A 116 13.52 -19.91 7.55
C ASP A 116 14.60 -20.51 8.48
N ALA A 117 15.89 -20.28 8.17
CA ALA A 117 16.97 -20.72 9.04
C ALA A 117 16.89 -20.04 10.42
N ALA A 118 17.19 -20.81 11.47
CA ALA A 118 17.20 -20.29 12.83
C ALA A 118 18.15 -19.09 12.98
N PHE A 119 17.83 -18.17 13.87
CA PHE A 119 18.74 -17.12 14.29
C PHE A 119 19.73 -17.63 15.33
N GLU A 120 20.95 -17.15 15.25
CA GLU A 120 22.03 -17.43 16.19
C GLU A 120 22.71 -16.14 16.64
N ALA A 121 23.25 -16.13 17.86
CA ALA A 121 24.05 -15.01 18.33
C ALA A 121 25.29 -14.80 17.45
N GLY A 122 25.63 -13.55 17.16
CA GLY A 122 26.73 -13.18 16.30
C GLY A 122 26.38 -13.09 14.80
N GLN A 123 25.19 -13.52 14.38
CA GLN A 123 24.74 -13.27 13.01
C GLN A 123 24.51 -11.79 12.76
N GLU A 124 24.89 -11.31 11.59
CA GLU A 124 24.67 -9.92 11.19
C GLU A 124 23.31 -9.72 10.54
N ILE A 125 22.63 -8.65 10.96
CA ILE A 125 21.35 -8.20 10.41
C ILE A 125 21.35 -6.69 10.20
N SER A 126 20.46 -6.21 9.35
CA SER A 126 20.20 -4.78 9.23
C SER A 126 18.77 -4.49 9.70
N ILE A 127 18.60 -3.42 10.47
CA ILE A 127 17.34 -3.01 11.07
C ILE A 127 17.01 -1.60 10.60
N PHE A 128 15.76 -1.39 10.17
CA PHE A 128 15.25 -0.13 9.66
C PHE A 128 13.95 0.20 10.39
N GLY A 129 13.96 1.26 11.20
CA GLY A 129 12.77 1.75 11.89
C GLY A 129 11.87 2.51 10.93
N VAL A 130 10.61 2.12 10.87
CA VAL A 130 9.65 2.69 9.92
C VAL A 130 8.29 2.91 10.57
N LYS A 131 7.52 3.85 10.01
CA LYS A 131 6.07 3.93 10.19
C LYS A 131 5.39 3.60 8.87
N THR A 132 4.30 2.86 8.93
CA THR A 132 3.49 2.55 7.74
C THR A 132 2.83 3.82 7.19
N ASP A 133 2.79 3.91 5.87
CA ASP A 133 1.92 4.83 5.13
C ASP A 133 0.72 4.07 4.57
N TYR A 134 -0.16 4.74 3.83
CA TYR A 134 -1.24 4.07 3.12
C TYR A 134 -0.68 3.08 2.10
N PRO A 135 -1.16 1.84 2.10
CA PRO A 135 -0.73 0.87 1.10
C PRO A 135 -1.28 1.26 -0.28
N THR A 136 -0.49 0.94 -1.31
CA THR A 136 -0.90 1.07 -2.70
C THR A 136 -1.36 -0.28 -3.24
N GLU A 137 -2.36 -0.29 -4.11
CA GLU A 137 -2.78 -1.50 -4.82
C GLU A 137 -2.12 -1.51 -6.20
N LEU A 138 -1.29 -2.52 -6.45
CA LEU A 138 -0.54 -2.68 -7.70
C LEU A 138 -1.25 -3.73 -8.56
N ILE A 139 -1.92 -3.25 -9.60
CA ILE A 139 -2.77 -4.05 -10.47
C ILE A 139 -2.31 -3.85 -11.90
N GLY A 140 -1.79 -4.90 -12.53
CA GLY A 140 -1.42 -4.92 -13.94
C GLY A 140 -2.31 -5.87 -14.74
N ASP A 141 -2.40 -5.67 -16.06
CA ASP A 141 -3.17 -6.53 -16.96
C ASP A 141 -2.55 -7.92 -17.03
N GLY A 142 -3.35 -8.93 -16.71
CA GLY A 142 -2.89 -10.32 -16.66
C GLY A 142 -1.83 -10.61 -15.59
N GLU A 143 -1.53 -9.66 -14.72
CA GLU A 143 -0.52 -9.79 -13.68
C GLU A 143 -1.10 -10.29 -12.35
N MET A 144 -0.20 -10.68 -11.45
CA MET A 144 -0.56 -10.97 -10.07
C MET A 144 -0.83 -9.66 -9.33
N VAL A 145 -1.93 -9.61 -8.60
CA VAL A 145 -2.25 -8.47 -7.75
C VAL A 145 -1.25 -8.40 -6.61
N ARG A 146 -0.67 -7.23 -6.41
CA ARG A 146 0.30 -6.94 -5.35
C ARG A 146 -0.19 -5.78 -4.49
N MET A 147 0.36 -5.70 -3.31
CA MET A 147 0.20 -4.58 -2.39
C MET A 147 1.55 -3.95 -2.16
N GLY A 148 1.68 -2.67 -2.45
CA GLY A 148 2.85 -1.90 -2.10
C GLY A 148 2.73 -1.36 -0.68
N ALA A 149 3.59 -1.83 0.22
CA ALA A 149 3.75 -1.25 1.54
C ALA A 149 4.74 -0.09 1.46
N ARG A 150 4.29 1.10 1.78
CA ARG A 150 5.06 2.34 1.77
C ARG A 150 5.34 2.77 3.20
N PHE A 151 6.49 3.39 3.40
CA PHE A 151 6.98 3.69 4.73
C PHE A 151 7.53 5.11 4.86
N LEU A 152 7.41 5.62 6.07
CA LEU A 152 8.05 6.84 6.56
C LEU A 152 9.22 6.42 7.45
N THR A 153 10.36 7.05 7.29
CA THR A 153 11.56 6.77 8.09
C THR A 153 11.43 7.37 9.49
N THR A 154 11.90 6.63 10.51
CA THR A 154 11.89 7.11 11.91
C THR A 154 13.27 7.57 12.40
N GLY A 155 14.28 7.59 11.52
CA GLY A 155 15.66 7.91 11.88
C GLY A 155 16.43 6.76 12.53
N GLU A 156 15.77 5.63 12.78
CA GLU A 156 16.36 4.47 13.45
C GLU A 156 16.87 3.48 12.39
N VAL A 157 18.17 3.45 12.15
CA VAL A 157 18.79 2.50 11.21
C VAL A 157 20.06 1.91 11.79
N ALA A 158 20.17 0.60 11.73
CA ALA A 158 21.39 -0.14 12.08
C ALA A 158 21.69 -1.15 10.97
N VAL A 159 22.87 -1.07 10.39
CA VAL A 159 23.29 -1.91 9.28
C VAL A 159 24.41 -2.85 9.72
N ASN A 160 24.24 -4.15 9.41
CA ASN A 160 25.18 -5.22 9.74
C ASN A 160 25.52 -5.26 11.23
N VAL A 161 24.52 -5.10 12.09
CA VAL A 161 24.70 -5.27 13.53
C VAL A 161 24.62 -6.73 13.92
N ALA A 162 25.49 -7.15 14.83
CA ALA A 162 25.50 -8.50 15.34
C ALA A 162 24.36 -8.73 16.33
N VAL A 163 23.65 -9.84 16.18
CA VAL A 163 22.67 -10.31 17.17
C VAL A 163 23.37 -10.62 18.47
N ALA A 164 23.05 -9.92 19.55
CA ALA A 164 23.62 -10.16 20.85
C ALA A 164 23.13 -11.49 21.46
N ALA A 165 23.92 -12.03 22.38
CA ALA A 165 23.56 -13.25 23.09
C ALA A 165 22.22 -13.11 23.84
N GLY A 166 21.48 -14.20 23.93
CA GLY A 166 20.19 -14.28 24.61
C GLY A 166 19.67 -15.71 24.59
N THR A 167 18.56 -15.94 25.28
CA THR A 167 17.88 -17.25 25.21
C THR A 167 17.08 -17.31 23.92
N ALA A 168 17.40 -18.25 23.04
CA ALA A 168 16.62 -18.43 21.81
C ALA A 168 15.17 -18.84 22.13
N GLY A 169 14.23 -18.13 21.55
CA GLY A 169 12.81 -18.50 21.50
C GLY A 169 12.54 -19.49 20.35
N VAL A 170 11.28 -19.60 19.96
CA VAL A 170 10.85 -20.47 18.84
C VAL A 170 11.19 -19.92 17.46
N GLY A 171 11.68 -18.68 17.38
CA GLY A 171 11.97 -17.96 16.14
C GLY A 171 10.83 -17.02 15.72
N PRO A 172 11.05 -16.19 14.72
CA PRO A 172 10.01 -15.34 14.14
C PRO A 172 8.79 -16.17 13.70
N GLU A 173 7.57 -15.63 13.87
CA GLU A 173 6.37 -16.30 13.38
C GLU A 173 6.51 -16.58 11.88
N LEU A 174 6.54 -17.84 11.51
CA LEU A 174 6.51 -18.31 10.13
C LEU A 174 5.19 -19.04 9.89
N ARG A 175 4.33 -18.48 9.04
CA ARG A 175 3.11 -19.19 8.62
C ARG A 175 3.47 -20.29 7.65
N THR A 176 2.93 -21.48 7.87
CA THR A 176 3.19 -22.67 7.03
C THR A 176 2.45 -22.60 5.68
N THR A 177 1.37 -21.82 5.61
CA THR A 177 0.61 -21.60 4.37
C THR A 177 1.08 -20.31 3.73
N VAL A 178 1.67 -20.39 2.54
CA VAL A 178 2.14 -19.21 1.79
C VAL A 178 0.95 -18.39 1.30
N GLY A 179 -0.05 -19.04 0.72
CA GLY A 179 -1.22 -18.45 0.09
C GLY A 179 -1.25 -18.70 -1.42
N THR A 180 -2.36 -18.36 -2.05
CA THR A 180 -2.54 -18.43 -3.51
C THR A 180 -2.52 -17.02 -4.06
N LYS A 181 -1.61 -16.75 -4.99
CA LYS A 181 -1.49 -15.42 -5.63
C LYS A 181 -2.76 -15.09 -6.40
N SER A 182 -3.34 -13.93 -6.12
CA SER A 182 -4.50 -13.42 -6.83
C SER A 182 -4.12 -12.83 -8.19
N THR A 183 -5.01 -13.01 -9.16
CA THR A 183 -4.88 -12.38 -10.49
C THR A 183 -5.92 -11.27 -10.64
N SER A 184 -5.64 -10.27 -11.47
CA SER A 184 -6.54 -9.15 -11.74
C SER A 184 -7.72 -9.51 -12.64
N ASN A 185 -7.57 -10.53 -13.51
CA ASN A 185 -8.55 -10.85 -14.56
C ASN A 185 -9.95 -11.16 -14.03
N GLY A 186 -10.94 -10.31 -14.36
CA GLY A 186 -12.34 -10.49 -13.97
C GLY A 186 -12.61 -10.43 -12.46
N LYS A 187 -11.65 -9.97 -11.68
CA LYS A 187 -11.71 -9.95 -10.21
C LYS A 187 -11.65 -8.54 -9.59
N ILE A 188 -11.78 -7.53 -10.41
CA ILE A 188 -11.84 -6.13 -9.96
C ILE A 188 -13.26 -5.65 -10.16
N LYS A 189 -13.90 -5.15 -9.10
CA LYS A 189 -15.18 -4.47 -9.14
C LYS A 189 -15.00 -3.01 -8.76
N VAL A 190 -15.61 -2.12 -9.54
CA VAL A 190 -15.60 -0.67 -9.29
C VAL A 190 -17.04 -0.21 -9.20
N THR A 191 -17.40 0.41 -8.08
CA THR A 191 -18.74 0.92 -7.82
C THR A 191 -18.66 2.40 -7.46
N TRP A 192 -19.55 3.20 -8.04
CA TRP A 192 -19.76 4.59 -7.65
C TRP A 192 -20.93 4.67 -6.67
N VAL A 193 -20.69 5.27 -5.51
CA VAL A 193 -21.71 5.54 -4.50
C VAL A 193 -21.87 7.06 -4.37
N PRO A 194 -23.02 7.65 -4.76
CA PRO A 194 -23.28 9.06 -4.58
C PRO A 194 -23.17 9.49 -3.11
N VAL A 195 -22.68 10.71 -2.85
CA VAL A 195 -22.56 11.20 -1.47
C VAL A 195 -23.90 11.28 -0.75
N ALA A 196 -25.00 11.44 -1.48
CA ALA A 196 -26.35 11.52 -0.93
C ALA A 196 -26.82 10.20 -0.28
N ASP A 197 -26.27 9.06 -0.70
CA ASP A 197 -26.63 7.74 -0.20
C ASP A 197 -25.88 7.37 1.08
N VAL A 198 -24.87 8.16 1.46
CA VAL A 198 -24.03 7.93 2.64
C VAL A 198 -24.41 8.91 3.76
N THR A 199 -25.14 8.42 4.76
CA THR A 199 -25.59 9.24 5.91
C THR A 199 -24.49 9.50 6.93
N ASN A 200 -23.54 8.58 7.08
CA ASN A 200 -22.41 8.70 8.00
C ASN A 200 -21.09 8.39 7.29
N GLU A 201 -20.44 9.44 6.84
CA GLU A 201 -19.20 9.33 6.08
C GLU A 201 -18.07 8.60 6.83
N SER A 202 -17.87 8.92 8.11
CA SER A 202 -16.79 8.31 8.88
C SER A 202 -16.98 6.80 9.07
N ALA A 203 -18.22 6.37 9.30
CA ALA A 203 -18.55 4.95 9.40
C ALA A 203 -18.35 4.27 8.04
N PHE A 204 -18.83 4.87 6.95
CA PHE A 204 -18.72 4.33 5.60
C PHE A 204 -17.25 4.17 5.16
N LEU A 205 -16.38 5.12 5.51
CA LEU A 205 -14.95 5.02 5.21
C LEU A 205 -14.22 3.97 6.05
N ALA A 206 -14.69 3.70 7.27
CA ALA A 206 -14.09 2.71 8.15
C ALA A 206 -14.58 1.29 7.90
N SER A 207 -15.86 1.15 7.57
CA SER A 207 -16.53 -0.14 7.30
C SER A 207 -17.78 0.10 6.45
N PRO A 208 -17.66 0.03 5.11
CA PRO A 208 -18.77 0.30 4.22
C PRO A 208 -19.90 -0.71 4.36
N ASP A 209 -21.14 -0.21 4.45
CA ASP A 209 -22.36 -0.99 4.50
C ASP A 209 -22.61 -1.67 3.14
N ILE A 210 -22.85 -2.99 3.15
CA ILE A 210 -23.06 -3.78 1.92
C ILE A 210 -24.36 -3.41 1.19
N ALA A 211 -25.39 -2.94 1.89
CA ALA A 211 -26.62 -2.50 1.24
C ALA A 211 -26.35 -1.24 0.38
N ILE A 212 -25.63 -0.27 0.93
CA ILE A 212 -25.21 0.95 0.21
C ILE A 212 -24.33 0.59 -1.00
N LEU A 213 -23.39 -0.35 -0.83
CA LEU A 213 -22.50 -0.77 -1.92
C LEU A 213 -23.26 -1.50 -3.04
N ASN A 214 -24.23 -2.34 -2.70
CA ASN A 214 -25.00 -3.10 -3.67
C ASN A 214 -26.06 -2.23 -4.41
N ASP A 215 -26.52 -1.15 -3.79
CA ASP A 215 -27.39 -0.14 -4.41
C ASP A 215 -26.59 0.87 -5.24
N GLY A 216 -25.27 0.91 -5.10
CA GLY A 216 -24.38 1.78 -5.86
C GLY A 216 -24.33 1.43 -7.35
N ILE A 217 -23.80 2.35 -8.14
CA ILE A 217 -23.69 2.21 -9.60
C ILE A 217 -22.47 1.36 -9.94
N ASP A 218 -22.69 0.16 -10.48
CA ASP A 218 -21.63 -0.73 -10.95
C ASP A 218 -21.03 -0.21 -12.27
N LEU A 219 -19.79 0.23 -12.22
CA LEU A 219 -19.05 0.78 -13.35
C LEU A 219 -18.16 -0.27 -14.05
N THR A 220 -18.02 -1.43 -13.47
CA THR A 220 -16.98 -2.41 -13.81
C THR A 220 -16.98 -2.78 -15.29
N ALA A 221 -18.15 -3.06 -15.88
CA ALA A 221 -18.26 -3.49 -17.27
C ALA A 221 -18.02 -2.35 -18.28
N ALA A 222 -18.08 -1.10 -17.84
CA ALA A 222 -17.93 0.05 -18.70
C ALA A 222 -16.47 0.53 -18.78
N ILE A 223 -15.63 0.19 -17.80
CA ILE A 223 -14.26 0.69 -17.71
C ILE A 223 -13.36 -0.04 -18.72
N ALA A 224 -12.62 0.73 -19.52
CA ALA A 224 -11.58 0.22 -20.37
C ALA A 224 -10.33 -0.08 -19.53
N TRP A 225 -9.71 -1.24 -19.75
CA TRP A 225 -8.57 -1.66 -18.96
C TRP A 225 -7.38 -0.68 -19.02
N ASP A 226 -7.10 -0.17 -20.19
CA ASP A 226 -6.02 0.80 -20.48
C ASP A 226 -6.24 2.19 -19.87
N GLY A 227 -7.40 2.43 -19.30
CA GLY A 227 -7.79 3.70 -18.68
C GLY A 227 -8.17 3.56 -17.20
N TYR A 228 -7.72 2.53 -16.52
CA TYR A 228 -7.94 2.36 -15.08
C TYR A 228 -6.75 2.90 -14.29
N ASP A 229 -6.93 4.06 -13.66
CA ASP A 229 -5.96 4.67 -12.73
C ASP A 229 -6.72 5.13 -11.48
N LEU A 230 -6.80 4.25 -10.49
CA LEU A 230 -7.50 4.51 -9.23
C LEU A 230 -6.76 3.85 -8.09
N GLY A 231 -6.32 4.64 -7.13
CA GLY A 231 -5.65 4.10 -5.96
C GLY A 231 -5.02 5.13 -5.05
N ALA A 232 -4.65 4.67 -3.86
CA ALA A 232 -3.81 5.44 -2.96
C ALA A 232 -2.41 5.61 -3.56
N GLN A 233 -1.83 6.77 -3.32
CA GLN A 233 -0.46 7.12 -3.69
C GLN A 233 0.36 7.35 -2.41
N ASP A 234 1.67 7.42 -2.55
CA ASP A 234 2.54 7.81 -1.43
C ASP A 234 2.09 9.15 -0.87
N SER A 235 1.91 9.22 0.43
CA SER A 235 1.56 10.48 1.11
C SER A 235 2.68 11.51 0.96
N ASN A 236 2.31 12.78 1.06
CA ASN A 236 3.33 13.82 1.17
C ASN A 236 4.13 13.61 2.47
N LYS A 237 5.45 13.52 2.35
CA LYS A 237 6.37 13.30 3.48
C LYS A 237 6.95 14.63 3.92
N ILE A 238 6.90 14.88 5.22
CA ILE A 238 7.44 16.09 5.84
C ILE A 238 8.62 15.66 6.71
N ASP A 239 9.78 16.23 6.47
CA ASP A 239 10.94 16.02 7.34
C ASP A 239 10.70 16.75 8.67
N ASP A 240 10.69 16.00 9.76
CA ASP A 240 10.46 16.49 11.12
C ASP A 240 11.58 16.02 12.04
N ARG A 241 12.76 16.63 11.86
CA ARG A 241 13.94 16.29 12.61
C ARG A 241 14.18 17.25 13.76
N SER A 242 14.49 16.70 14.92
CA SER A 242 15.08 17.39 16.05
C SER A 242 16.61 17.48 15.90
N ILE A 243 17.24 18.40 16.61
CA ILE A 243 18.70 18.53 16.66
C ILE A 243 19.41 17.32 17.31
N ILE A 244 18.67 16.42 17.95
CA ILE A 244 19.21 15.21 18.59
C ILE A 244 19.01 13.96 17.73
N ASP A 245 18.31 14.05 16.60
CA ASP A 245 18.04 12.89 15.72
C ASP A 245 19.28 12.55 14.89
N GLU A 246 19.70 11.28 14.94
CA GLU A 246 20.85 10.75 14.21
C GLU A 246 20.51 10.36 12.76
N GLY A 247 19.24 10.29 12.40
CA GLY A 247 18.76 9.86 11.07
C GLY A 247 17.59 10.70 10.57
N GLN A 248 17.21 10.48 9.33
CA GLN A 248 16.06 11.13 8.72
C GLN A 248 14.75 10.68 9.38
N VAL A 249 14.02 11.61 9.97
CA VAL A 249 12.70 11.40 10.54
C VAL A 249 11.66 12.04 9.63
N GLN A 250 10.64 11.26 9.26
CA GLN A 250 9.54 11.72 8.41
C GLN A 250 8.20 11.56 9.12
N VAL A 251 7.35 12.56 8.95
CA VAL A 251 5.92 12.49 9.31
C VAL A 251 5.07 12.55 8.06
N ARG A 252 3.94 11.86 8.11
CA ARG A 252 2.97 11.89 7.04
C ARG A 252 2.28 13.26 7.00
N GLY A 253 2.28 13.87 5.82
CA GLY A 253 1.46 15.04 5.51
C GLY A 253 0.08 14.62 5.01
N PHE A 254 -0.34 15.12 3.87
CA PHE A 254 -1.64 14.79 3.29
C PHE A 254 -1.58 13.41 2.62
N ALA A 255 -2.63 12.59 2.85
CA ALA A 255 -2.87 11.39 2.07
C ALA A 255 -3.13 11.79 0.61
N GLN A 256 -2.49 11.09 -0.31
CA GLN A 256 -2.66 11.29 -1.74
C GLN A 256 -3.32 10.07 -2.37
N PHE A 257 -4.23 10.32 -3.29
CA PHE A 257 -4.86 9.29 -4.11
C PHE A 257 -5.29 9.89 -5.43
N THR A 258 -5.25 9.08 -6.47
CA THR A 258 -5.65 9.48 -7.82
C THR A 258 -6.91 8.76 -8.24
N GLY A 259 -7.64 9.35 -9.16
CA GLY A 259 -8.76 8.75 -9.84
C GLY A 259 -8.88 9.28 -11.25
N SER A 260 -8.68 8.41 -12.24
CA SER A 260 -9.00 8.65 -13.63
C SER A 260 -9.53 7.36 -14.22
N LEU A 261 -10.70 7.39 -14.81
CA LEU A 261 -11.30 6.21 -15.42
C LEU A 261 -11.69 6.52 -16.85
N THR A 262 -11.29 5.65 -17.76
CA THR A 262 -11.72 5.70 -19.16
C THR A 262 -12.79 4.64 -19.38
N PHE A 263 -13.91 5.07 -19.95
CA PHE A 263 -15.08 4.24 -20.20
C PHE A 263 -15.27 4.04 -21.70
N PHE A 264 -15.77 2.88 -22.07
CA PHE A 264 -16.29 2.68 -23.41
C PHE A 264 -17.56 3.50 -23.60
N ARG A 265 -17.79 3.95 -24.82
CA ARG A 265 -18.99 4.67 -25.21
C ARG A 265 -19.91 3.77 -26.03
N GLU A 266 -21.20 3.84 -25.75
CA GLU A 266 -22.20 3.15 -26.53
C GLU A 266 -22.32 3.73 -27.96
N GLY A 267 -22.60 2.87 -28.94
CA GLY A 267 -22.84 3.29 -30.32
C GLY A 267 -24.22 3.94 -30.50
N ASP A 268 -25.17 3.62 -29.63
CA ASP A 268 -26.48 4.23 -29.59
C ASP A 268 -26.61 5.17 -28.38
N LEU A 269 -26.60 6.46 -28.63
CA LEU A 269 -26.68 7.49 -27.58
C LEU A 269 -28.07 7.60 -26.94
N GLU A 270 -29.09 6.97 -27.52
CA GLU A 270 -30.44 6.88 -26.95
C GLU A 270 -30.58 5.69 -25.98
N ASP A 271 -29.64 4.75 -25.98
CA ASP A 271 -29.58 3.71 -24.96
C ASP A 271 -29.29 4.33 -23.58
N THR A 272 -30.15 4.03 -22.62
CA THR A 272 -30.03 4.47 -21.21
C THR A 272 -29.87 3.31 -20.25
N THR A 273 -29.81 2.08 -20.75
CA THR A 273 -29.84 0.84 -19.94
C THR A 273 -28.54 0.06 -19.98
N GLY A 274 -27.70 0.27 -20.99
CA GLY A 274 -26.39 -0.37 -21.12
C GLY A 274 -25.40 0.12 -20.07
N ALA A 275 -24.41 -0.70 -19.74
CA ALA A 275 -23.37 -0.35 -18.75
C ALA A 275 -22.64 0.97 -19.10
N TYR A 276 -22.40 1.22 -20.37
CA TYR A 276 -21.74 2.44 -20.85
C TYR A 276 -22.61 3.68 -20.68
N ALA A 277 -23.91 3.55 -20.98
CA ALA A 277 -24.88 4.61 -20.80
C ALA A 277 -25.07 4.96 -19.32
N ILE A 278 -25.13 3.97 -18.44
CA ILE A 278 -25.22 4.15 -17.00
C ILE A 278 -23.98 4.91 -16.48
N ALA A 279 -22.78 4.53 -16.92
CA ALA A 279 -21.56 5.24 -16.53
C ALA A 279 -21.53 6.71 -17.02
N ARG A 280 -21.97 6.96 -18.25
CA ARG A 280 -22.07 8.32 -18.81
C ARG A 280 -23.07 9.17 -18.01
N GLU A 281 -24.24 8.67 -17.70
CA GLU A 281 -25.25 9.41 -16.93
C GLU A 281 -24.81 9.67 -15.48
N ALA A 282 -24.07 8.73 -14.87
CA ALA A 282 -23.53 8.91 -13.52
C ALA A 282 -22.60 10.11 -13.39
N PHE A 283 -21.85 10.44 -14.44
CA PHE A 283 -20.85 11.52 -14.43
C PHE A 283 -21.25 12.74 -15.26
N LYS A 284 -22.49 12.77 -15.72
CA LYS A 284 -23.04 13.95 -16.39
C LYS A 284 -23.22 15.09 -15.38
N ALA A 285 -22.68 16.25 -15.70
CA ALA A 285 -22.93 17.44 -14.89
C ALA A 285 -24.42 17.76 -14.86
N SER A 286 -24.92 18.17 -13.71
CA SER A 286 -26.30 18.67 -13.58
C SER A 286 -26.49 19.92 -14.42
N THR A 287 -27.73 20.21 -14.77
CA THR A 287 -28.11 21.40 -15.56
C THR A 287 -27.74 22.73 -14.88
N ASP A 288 -27.56 22.74 -13.59
CA ASP A 288 -27.06 23.87 -12.80
C ASP A 288 -25.53 23.95 -12.72
N GLY A 289 -24.81 23.04 -13.39
CA GLY A 289 -23.35 22.96 -13.38
C GLY A 289 -22.78 22.25 -12.17
N THR A 290 -23.59 21.70 -11.28
CA THR A 290 -23.11 20.91 -10.12
C THR A 290 -22.46 19.62 -10.61
N ARG A 291 -21.26 19.33 -10.07
CA ARG A 291 -20.50 18.13 -10.39
C ARG A 291 -20.93 16.97 -9.49
N PRO A 292 -21.02 15.73 -10.03
CA PRO A 292 -21.28 14.56 -9.22
C PRO A 292 -20.24 14.39 -8.13
N GLN A 293 -20.69 14.18 -6.88
CA GLN A 293 -19.83 13.91 -5.73
C GLN A 293 -20.18 12.53 -5.17
N GLY A 294 -19.17 11.75 -4.83
CA GLY A 294 -19.41 10.42 -4.32
C GLY A 294 -18.11 9.70 -3.95
N TYR A 295 -18.25 8.41 -3.85
CA TYR A 295 -17.17 7.49 -3.50
C TYR A 295 -16.96 6.50 -4.62
N LEU A 296 -15.71 6.34 -5.06
CA LEU A 296 -15.30 5.18 -5.86
C LEU A 296 -14.87 4.09 -4.89
N VAL A 297 -15.54 2.95 -4.99
CA VAL A 297 -15.26 1.77 -4.17
C VAL A 297 -14.70 0.68 -5.06
N THR A 298 -13.53 0.14 -4.68
CA THR A 298 -12.89 -0.95 -5.39
C THR A 298 -12.87 -2.21 -4.54
N ARG A 299 -13.23 -3.34 -5.14
CA ARG A 299 -13.06 -4.66 -4.58
C ARG A 299 -12.20 -5.49 -5.51
N ILE A 300 -11.19 -6.14 -4.94
CA ILE A 300 -10.24 -6.99 -5.67
C ILE A 300 -10.31 -8.41 -5.11
N ASN A 301 -9.91 -9.41 -5.90
CA ASN A 301 -9.79 -10.83 -5.55
C ASN A 301 -11.10 -11.64 -5.56
N LYS A 302 -12.22 -11.05 -5.95
CA LYS A 302 -13.47 -11.80 -6.14
C LYS A 302 -14.06 -11.52 -7.52
N PRO A 303 -14.86 -12.44 -8.08
CA PRO A 303 -15.49 -12.20 -9.38
C PRO A 303 -16.21 -10.85 -9.43
N ALA A 304 -15.93 -10.06 -10.44
CA ALA A 304 -16.42 -8.68 -10.58
C ALA A 304 -17.95 -8.60 -10.57
N ALA A 305 -18.63 -9.58 -11.22
CA ALA A 305 -20.09 -9.64 -11.29
C ALA A 305 -20.79 -9.99 -9.97
N GLY A 306 -20.04 -10.43 -8.93
CA GLY A 306 -20.64 -10.77 -7.64
C GLY A 306 -21.09 -9.55 -6.84
N ALA A 307 -22.21 -9.67 -6.13
CA ALA A 307 -22.62 -8.67 -5.14
C ALA A 307 -21.56 -8.56 -4.01
N TYR A 308 -21.57 -7.42 -3.31
CA TYR A 308 -20.80 -7.29 -2.08
C TYR A 308 -21.41 -8.14 -0.97
N ALA A 309 -20.56 -8.71 -0.13
CA ALA A 309 -20.93 -9.52 1.02
C ALA A 309 -20.17 -9.04 2.27
N ASP A 310 -20.60 -9.47 3.44
CA ASP A 310 -19.97 -9.14 4.71
C ASP A 310 -18.51 -9.59 4.79
N ALA A 311 -17.71 -8.82 5.51
CA ALA A 311 -16.28 -9.04 5.71
C ALA A 311 -15.43 -9.09 4.43
N GLU A 312 -15.89 -8.52 3.32
CA GLU A 312 -15.08 -8.33 2.12
C GLU A 312 -14.13 -7.14 2.30
N VAL A 313 -12.96 -7.23 1.68
CA VAL A 313 -11.97 -6.14 1.72
C VAL A 313 -12.18 -5.24 0.51
N VAL A 314 -12.41 -3.95 0.78
CA VAL A 314 -12.62 -2.91 -0.23
C VAL A 314 -11.77 -1.68 0.07
N SER A 315 -11.51 -0.88 -0.96
CA SER A 315 -10.91 0.45 -0.80
C SER A 315 -11.91 1.50 -1.26
N VAL A 316 -12.07 2.57 -0.48
CA VAL A 316 -13.06 3.63 -0.68
C VAL A 316 -12.36 4.96 -0.82
N TYR A 317 -12.66 5.71 -1.86
CA TYR A 317 -12.04 7.00 -2.15
C TYR A 317 -13.10 8.05 -2.44
N LYS A 318 -13.08 9.17 -1.73
CA LYS A 318 -14.02 10.28 -1.95
C LYS A 318 -13.56 11.21 -3.06
N PHE A 319 -14.43 11.44 -4.02
CA PHE A 319 -14.14 12.28 -5.19
C PHE A 319 -15.27 13.25 -5.55
N ILE A 320 -14.87 14.27 -6.31
CA ILE A 320 -15.76 15.04 -7.19
C ILE A 320 -15.39 14.65 -8.61
N ALA A 321 -16.35 14.16 -9.40
CA ALA A 321 -16.13 13.85 -10.80
C ALA A 321 -16.04 15.16 -11.61
N ASP A 322 -15.03 15.24 -12.50
CA ASP A 322 -14.95 16.34 -13.46
C ASP A 322 -15.87 16.06 -14.67
N ALA A 323 -16.00 17.02 -15.57
CA ALA A 323 -16.69 16.79 -16.82
C ALA A 323 -15.99 15.68 -17.60
N TYR A 324 -16.75 14.75 -18.15
CA TYR A 324 -16.16 13.75 -19.01
C TYR A 324 -15.63 14.37 -20.31
N MET A 325 -14.54 13.81 -20.80
CA MET A 325 -13.91 14.21 -22.06
C MET A 325 -14.04 13.06 -23.05
N ASP A 326 -14.65 13.33 -24.18
CA ASP A 326 -14.70 12.34 -25.27
C ASP A 326 -13.31 12.14 -25.87
N ASN A 327 -12.89 10.90 -25.97
CA ASN A 327 -11.69 10.50 -26.69
C ASN A 327 -12.12 9.80 -27.98
N THR A 328 -11.94 10.52 -29.09
CA THR A 328 -12.31 10.05 -30.44
C THR A 328 -11.09 9.82 -31.33
N GLU A 329 -9.89 9.86 -30.77
CA GLU A 329 -8.65 9.65 -31.51
C GLU A 329 -8.36 8.15 -31.68
N GLY A 330 -8.03 7.73 -32.89
CA GLY A 330 -7.62 6.38 -33.23
C GLY A 330 -8.67 5.57 -34.00
N GLU A 331 -8.28 4.37 -34.40
CA GLU A 331 -9.15 3.42 -35.15
C GLU A 331 -9.95 2.50 -34.20
N ASP A 332 -9.80 2.71 -32.89
CA ASP A 332 -10.39 1.89 -31.83
C ASP A 332 -11.82 2.35 -31.43
N SER A 333 -12.37 1.67 -30.47
CA SER A 333 -13.68 2.00 -29.87
C SER A 333 -13.68 3.42 -29.31
N VAL A 334 -14.77 4.16 -29.53
CA VAL A 334 -14.97 5.48 -28.94
C VAL A 334 -15.03 5.33 -27.41
N LYS A 335 -14.28 6.16 -26.73
CA LYS A 335 -14.18 6.18 -25.26
C LYS A 335 -14.45 7.58 -24.71
N PHE A 336 -14.77 7.67 -23.44
CA PHE A 336 -14.75 8.93 -22.70
C PHE A 336 -13.97 8.74 -21.38
N MET A 337 -13.32 9.81 -20.95
CA MET A 337 -12.52 9.81 -19.73
C MET A 337 -13.15 10.73 -18.70
N VAL A 338 -13.15 10.29 -17.45
CA VAL A 338 -13.54 11.09 -16.29
C VAL A 338 -12.35 11.19 -15.34
N ASN A 339 -11.96 12.42 -15.04
CA ASN A 339 -11.00 12.69 -13.98
C ASN A 339 -11.74 12.95 -12.68
N PHE A 340 -11.21 12.43 -11.58
CA PHE A 340 -11.80 12.54 -10.27
C PHE A 340 -10.90 13.39 -9.36
N ALA A 341 -11.43 14.50 -8.88
CA ALA A 341 -10.72 15.39 -7.96
C ALA A 341 -10.80 14.83 -6.53
N PRO A 342 -9.66 14.46 -5.90
CA PRO A 342 -9.65 13.89 -4.55
C PRO A 342 -10.19 14.85 -3.51
N GLN A 343 -10.96 14.33 -2.55
CA GLN A 343 -11.54 15.11 -1.44
C GLN A 343 -10.86 14.85 -0.09
N GLY A 344 -9.65 14.29 -0.10
CA GLY A 344 -8.84 14.08 1.09
C GLY A 344 -9.37 13.03 2.07
N LYS A 345 -10.33 12.19 1.66
CA LYS A 345 -10.95 11.16 2.50
C LYS A 345 -10.92 9.81 1.80
N LEU A 346 -10.38 8.81 2.49
CA LEU A 346 -10.22 7.46 1.97
C LEU A 346 -10.31 6.44 3.09
N GLY A 347 -10.72 5.23 2.74
CA GLY A 347 -10.60 4.02 3.55
C GLY A 347 -9.95 2.96 2.68
N VAL A 348 -8.72 2.55 3.00
CA VAL A 348 -7.97 1.58 2.19
C VAL A 348 -7.99 0.22 2.85
N MET A 349 -8.35 -0.81 2.09
CA MET A 349 -8.42 -2.21 2.55
C MET A 349 -9.26 -2.39 3.81
N VAL A 350 -10.39 -1.69 3.88
CA VAL A 350 -11.36 -1.80 4.97
C VAL A 350 -12.31 -2.98 4.74
N SER A 351 -12.87 -3.53 5.82
CA SER A 351 -13.85 -4.61 5.71
C SER A 351 -15.26 -4.05 5.59
N THR A 352 -16.05 -4.63 4.68
CA THR A 352 -17.49 -4.33 4.59
C THR A 352 -18.24 -4.86 5.80
N THR A 353 -19.39 -4.30 6.08
CA THR A 353 -20.29 -4.71 7.17
C THR A 353 -21.74 -4.82 6.68
N ASP A 354 -22.53 -5.68 7.36
CA ASP A 354 -23.97 -5.82 7.13
C ASP A 354 -24.77 -4.78 7.93
#